data_b0e67fced1458a4486272e74c3f1314b
#
_entry.id   b0e67fced1458a4486272e74c3f1314b
#
_cell.length_a   1.000
_cell.length_b   1.000
_cell.length_c   1.000
_cell.angle_alpha   90.00
_cell.angle_beta   90.00
_cell.angle_gamma   90.00
#
_symmetry.space_group_name_H-M   'P 1'
#
loop_
_entity.id
_entity.type
_entity.pdbx_description
1 polymer ?
#
loop_
_entity_poly.entity_id
_entity_poly.type
_entity_poly.pdbx_seq_one_letter_code
_entity_poly.pdbx_strand_id
1 'polypeptide(L)'
;MNDSSITITKLLDSDLEELRKVSQEIWYNHYSSILSTEQIEYMLTKMYGTGVIEDEIYNRGIFYDQVLHNSELVGYLSYSSEIIDNISYLKLHKCYLSPSLHGFGYGQKMLFHIYQKAQAMNLKQIILNVNKRNEKGIKAYSRFGFRIIDSQVINFGSGFVLDDYIMGYELDTVAH
;
A
#
# COMPACT_ATOMS: atom_id res chain seq x y z
N MET A 1 -14.10 27.47 6.90
CA MET A 1 -12.80 26.86 6.60
C MET A 1 -13.07 25.45 6.15
N ASN A 2 -12.90 25.15 4.85
CA ASN A 2 -13.06 23.77 4.38
C ASN A 2 -11.96 22.93 5.02
N ASP A 3 -12.35 22.02 5.90
CA ASP A 3 -11.46 21.00 6.41
C ASP A 3 -11.16 20.02 5.27
N SER A 4 -10.13 20.33 4.48
CA SER A 4 -9.69 19.53 3.33
C SER A 4 -8.92 18.29 3.78
N SER A 5 -9.49 17.57 4.73
CA SER A 5 -8.95 16.31 5.25
C SER A 5 -9.30 15.16 4.30
N ILE A 6 -8.43 14.15 4.25
CA ILE A 6 -8.77 12.90 3.56
C ILE A 6 -9.73 12.06 4.39
N THR A 7 -10.59 11.30 3.70
CA THR A 7 -11.45 10.25 4.27
C THR A 7 -11.01 8.91 3.72
N ILE A 8 -10.92 7.88 4.58
CA ILE A 8 -10.54 6.53 4.17
C ILE A 8 -11.72 5.61 4.45
N THR A 9 -12.23 4.96 3.40
CA THR A 9 -13.39 4.06 3.46
C THR A 9 -13.11 2.80 2.68
N LYS A 10 -13.90 1.74 2.92
CA LYS A 10 -13.83 0.54 2.10
C LYS A 10 -14.05 0.89 0.62
N LEU A 11 -13.23 0.30 -0.27
CA LEU A 11 -13.41 0.44 -1.71
C LEU A 11 -14.76 -0.14 -2.14
N LEU A 12 -15.49 0.59 -2.97
CA LEU A 12 -16.74 0.13 -3.57
C LEU A 12 -16.47 -0.46 -4.94
N ASP A 13 -17.28 -1.45 -5.34
CA ASP A 13 -17.17 -2.08 -6.66
C ASP A 13 -17.35 -1.06 -7.80
N SER A 14 -18.18 -0.04 -7.59
CA SER A 14 -18.36 1.07 -8.53
C SER A 14 -17.10 1.90 -8.76
N ASP A 15 -16.13 1.86 -7.85
CA ASP A 15 -14.95 2.71 -7.86
C ASP A 15 -13.70 1.98 -8.40
N LEU A 16 -13.83 0.70 -8.78
CA LEU A 16 -12.73 -0.13 -9.30
C LEU A 16 -12.07 0.47 -10.54
N GLU A 17 -12.85 0.96 -11.48
CA GLU A 17 -12.30 1.59 -12.69
C GLU A 17 -11.57 2.90 -12.39
N GLU A 18 -12.10 3.69 -11.47
CA GLU A 18 -11.44 4.92 -11.02
C GLU A 18 -10.14 4.62 -10.28
N LEU A 19 -10.13 3.57 -9.44
CA LEU A 19 -8.92 3.10 -8.78
C LEU A 19 -7.83 2.71 -9.79
N ARG A 20 -8.20 2.01 -10.88
CA ARG A 20 -7.24 1.65 -11.95
C ARG A 20 -6.63 2.88 -12.61
N LYS A 21 -7.44 3.90 -12.91
CA LYS A 21 -6.93 5.16 -13.50
C LYS A 21 -5.99 5.88 -12.54
N VAL A 22 -6.40 6.04 -11.29
CA VAL A 22 -5.58 6.69 -10.25
C VAL A 22 -4.28 5.91 -10.02
N SER A 23 -4.33 4.58 -10.01
CA SER A 23 -3.13 3.73 -9.91
C SER A 23 -2.16 3.99 -11.04
N GLN A 24 -2.64 4.06 -12.27
CA GLN A 24 -1.82 4.33 -13.45
C GLN A 24 -1.12 5.69 -13.34
N GLU A 25 -1.85 6.74 -12.99
CA GLU A 25 -1.28 8.08 -12.82
C GLU A 25 -0.22 8.12 -11.71
N ILE A 26 -0.51 7.52 -10.56
CA ILE A 26 0.42 7.47 -9.43
C ILE A 26 1.69 6.70 -9.81
N TRP A 27 1.55 5.54 -10.46
CA TRP A 27 2.68 4.70 -10.83
C TRP A 27 3.60 5.39 -11.84
N TYR A 28 3.08 6.03 -12.87
CA TYR A 28 3.91 6.78 -13.82
C TYR A 28 4.61 7.97 -13.15
N ASN A 29 3.93 8.69 -12.26
CA ASN A 29 4.55 9.80 -11.53
C ASN A 29 5.63 9.33 -10.55
N HIS A 30 5.39 8.25 -9.83
CA HIS A 30 6.26 7.82 -8.73
C HIS A 30 7.45 6.99 -9.20
N TYR A 31 7.21 6.06 -10.12
CA TYR A 31 8.21 5.07 -10.50
C TYR A 31 9.00 5.38 -11.78
N SER A 32 8.64 6.40 -12.56
CA SER A 32 9.35 6.75 -13.81
C SER A 32 10.83 7.07 -13.62
N SER A 33 11.23 7.50 -12.44
CA SER A 33 12.65 7.73 -12.08
C SER A 33 13.36 6.49 -11.52
N ILE A 34 12.63 5.39 -11.26
CA ILE A 34 13.12 4.19 -10.60
C ILE A 34 13.09 2.98 -11.55
N LEU A 35 12.02 2.85 -12.32
CA LEU A 35 11.73 1.72 -13.22
C LEU A 35 11.63 2.19 -14.67
N SER A 36 11.83 1.28 -15.62
CA SER A 36 11.55 1.55 -17.02
C SER A 36 10.04 1.63 -17.30
N THR A 37 9.67 2.30 -18.38
CA THR A 37 8.27 2.39 -18.82
C THR A 37 7.68 1.01 -19.04
N GLU A 38 8.42 0.11 -19.69
CA GLU A 38 7.99 -1.27 -19.96
C GLU A 38 7.74 -2.04 -18.65
N GLN A 39 8.59 -1.82 -17.64
CA GLN A 39 8.40 -2.45 -16.33
C GLN A 39 7.17 -1.89 -15.62
N ILE A 40 6.94 -0.58 -15.67
CA ILE A 40 5.74 0.06 -15.09
C ILE A 40 4.48 -0.51 -15.75
N GLU A 41 4.41 -0.58 -17.09
CA GLU A 41 3.28 -1.13 -17.83
C GLU A 41 3.03 -2.60 -17.48
N TYR A 42 4.08 -3.40 -17.42
CA TYR A 42 4.00 -4.79 -17.01
C TYR A 42 3.46 -4.94 -15.60
N MET A 43 3.97 -4.16 -14.66
CA MET A 43 3.52 -4.17 -13.25
C MET A 43 2.07 -3.73 -13.11
N LEU A 44 1.67 -2.66 -13.80
CA LEU A 44 0.28 -2.17 -13.81
C LEU A 44 -0.67 -3.24 -14.33
N THR A 45 -0.32 -3.92 -15.41
CA THR A 45 -1.12 -5.02 -15.97
C THR A 45 -1.26 -6.18 -14.97
N LYS A 46 -0.17 -6.56 -14.30
CA LYS A 46 -0.14 -7.69 -13.34
C LYS A 46 -0.85 -7.38 -12.04
N MET A 47 -0.82 -6.13 -11.59
CA MET A 47 -1.33 -5.75 -10.25
C MET A 47 -2.72 -5.11 -10.31
N TYR A 48 -3.12 -4.55 -11.44
CA TYR A 48 -4.36 -3.76 -11.56
C TYR A 48 -5.18 -4.12 -12.81
N GLY A 49 -4.74 -5.08 -13.62
CA GLY A 49 -5.48 -5.52 -14.81
C GLY A 49 -6.90 -5.96 -14.47
N THR A 50 -7.75 -6.03 -15.49
CA THR A 50 -9.15 -6.46 -15.34
C THR A 50 -9.22 -7.81 -14.63
N GLY A 51 -10.04 -7.90 -13.59
CA GLY A 51 -10.23 -9.11 -12.79
C GLY A 51 -9.17 -9.34 -11.70
N VAL A 52 -8.03 -8.63 -11.71
CA VAL A 52 -6.96 -8.84 -10.71
C VAL A 52 -7.38 -8.36 -9.33
N ILE A 53 -7.89 -7.13 -9.23
CA ILE A 53 -8.32 -6.56 -7.95
C ILE A 53 -9.53 -7.32 -7.41
N GLU A 54 -10.45 -7.67 -8.30
CA GLU A 54 -11.63 -8.49 -7.97
C GLU A 54 -11.22 -9.87 -7.42
N ASP A 55 -10.24 -10.53 -8.04
CA ASP A 55 -9.70 -11.80 -7.53
C ASP A 55 -9.06 -11.62 -6.15
N GLU A 56 -8.26 -10.58 -5.97
CA GLU A 56 -7.65 -10.26 -4.67
C GLU A 56 -8.73 -10.06 -3.58
N ILE A 57 -9.81 -9.33 -3.87
CA ILE A 57 -10.88 -9.03 -2.93
C ILE A 57 -11.73 -10.29 -2.64
N TYR A 58 -12.23 -10.95 -3.68
CA TYR A 58 -13.27 -11.98 -3.52
C TYR A 58 -12.72 -13.38 -3.27
N ASN A 59 -11.53 -13.71 -3.80
CA ASN A 59 -10.97 -15.06 -3.73
C ASN A 59 -9.77 -15.16 -2.79
N ARG A 60 -9.00 -14.07 -2.63
CA ARG A 60 -7.76 -14.09 -1.83
C ARG A 60 -7.87 -13.38 -0.48
N GLY A 61 -9.02 -12.80 -0.16
CA GLY A 61 -9.28 -12.16 1.13
C GLY A 61 -8.43 -10.90 1.39
N ILE A 62 -8.02 -10.20 0.32
CA ILE A 62 -7.29 -8.94 0.44
C ILE A 62 -8.29 -7.81 0.58
N PHE A 63 -8.15 -7.01 1.62
CA PHE A 63 -8.95 -5.82 1.85
C PHE A 63 -8.43 -4.67 1.01
N TYR A 64 -9.35 -3.85 0.50
CA TYR A 64 -9.06 -2.61 -0.19
C TYR A 64 -9.82 -1.46 0.45
N ASP A 65 -9.09 -0.40 0.79
CA ASP A 65 -9.65 0.87 1.25
C ASP A 65 -9.26 1.98 0.28
N GLN A 66 -10.22 2.82 -0.07
CA GLN A 66 -10.02 4.00 -0.91
C GLN A 66 -9.76 5.22 -0.04
N VAL A 67 -8.94 6.13 -0.57
CA VAL A 67 -8.63 7.42 0.04
C VAL A 67 -9.31 8.50 -0.78
N LEU A 68 -10.22 9.24 -0.16
CA LEU A 68 -11.00 10.31 -0.79
C LEU A 68 -10.53 11.67 -0.28
N HIS A 69 -10.42 12.64 -1.17
CA HIS A 69 -10.22 14.05 -0.87
C HIS A 69 -11.24 14.86 -1.65
N ASN A 70 -12.09 15.62 -0.97
CA ASN A 70 -13.21 16.32 -1.57
C ASN A 70 -14.12 15.39 -2.43
N SER A 71 -14.37 14.17 -1.95
CA SER A 71 -15.14 13.11 -2.62
C SER A 71 -14.49 12.52 -3.89
N GLU A 72 -13.28 12.91 -4.24
CA GLU A 72 -12.51 12.33 -5.34
C GLU A 72 -11.56 11.24 -4.82
N LEU A 73 -11.43 10.14 -5.54
CA LEU A 73 -10.50 9.07 -5.23
C LEU A 73 -9.07 9.56 -5.56
N VAL A 74 -8.23 9.66 -4.54
CA VAL A 74 -6.87 10.20 -4.63
C VAL A 74 -5.79 9.24 -4.16
N GLY A 75 -6.19 8.08 -3.67
CA GLY A 75 -5.25 7.07 -3.18
C GLY A 75 -5.97 5.81 -2.74
N TYR A 76 -5.21 4.81 -2.35
CA TYR A 76 -5.76 3.52 -1.91
C TYR A 76 -4.76 2.76 -1.04
N LEU A 77 -5.31 1.83 -0.28
CA LEU A 77 -4.61 0.87 0.56
C LEU A 77 -5.09 -0.53 0.23
N SER A 78 -4.19 -1.52 0.24
CA SER A 78 -4.62 -2.91 0.28
C SER A 78 -3.79 -3.70 1.29
N TYR A 79 -4.44 -4.61 2.01
CA TYR A 79 -3.85 -5.34 3.11
C TYR A 79 -4.56 -6.67 3.36
N SER A 80 -3.85 -7.59 3.99
CA SER A 80 -4.40 -8.88 4.44
C SER A 80 -3.85 -9.25 5.81
N SER A 81 -4.51 -10.20 6.47
CA SER A 81 -3.97 -10.87 7.64
C SER A 81 -3.26 -12.14 7.19
N GLU A 82 -2.01 -12.32 7.61
CA GLU A 82 -1.19 -13.48 7.29
C GLU A 82 -0.60 -14.09 8.56
N ILE A 83 -0.23 -15.37 8.48
CA ILE A 83 0.42 -16.09 9.57
C ILE A 83 1.69 -16.76 9.03
N ILE A 84 2.84 -16.43 9.61
CA ILE A 84 4.12 -17.10 9.36
C ILE A 84 4.71 -17.50 10.70
N ASP A 85 5.16 -18.75 10.82
CA ASP A 85 5.79 -19.29 12.04
C ASP A 85 4.96 -19.05 13.32
N ASN A 86 3.63 -19.20 13.23
CA ASN A 86 2.66 -18.93 14.29
C ASN A 86 2.57 -17.47 14.75
N ILE A 87 3.15 -16.54 14.02
CA ILE A 87 3.00 -15.09 14.25
C ILE A 87 2.01 -14.54 13.24
N SER A 88 0.95 -13.92 13.75
CA SER A 88 -0.03 -13.23 12.91
C SER A 88 0.37 -11.77 12.70
N TYR A 89 0.35 -11.33 11.46
CA TYR A 89 0.70 -9.97 11.08
C TYR A 89 -0.22 -9.43 9.99
N LEU A 90 -0.30 -8.11 9.89
CA LEU A 90 -0.94 -7.43 8.77
C LEU A 90 0.11 -7.23 7.67
N LYS A 91 -0.14 -7.79 6.50
CA LYS A 91 0.64 -7.47 5.29
C LYS A 91 0.01 -6.28 4.59
N LEU A 92 0.73 -5.17 4.54
CA LEU A 92 0.36 -4.00 3.73
C LEU A 92 0.91 -4.21 2.31
N HIS A 93 0.02 -4.47 1.36
CA HIS A 93 0.39 -4.76 -0.03
C HIS A 93 0.54 -3.49 -0.86
N LYS A 94 -0.38 -2.53 -0.70
CA LYS A 94 -0.44 -1.30 -1.47
C LYS A 94 -0.72 -0.11 -0.53
N CYS A 95 0.01 0.98 -0.70
CA CYS A 95 -0.18 2.22 0.05
C CYS A 95 0.23 3.38 -0.87
N TYR A 96 -0.72 3.91 -1.60
CA TYR A 96 -0.47 4.91 -2.63
C TYR A 96 -1.37 6.12 -2.47
N LEU A 97 -0.78 7.31 -2.69
CA LEU A 97 -1.45 8.60 -2.63
C LEU A 97 -1.01 9.45 -3.81
N SER A 98 -1.94 10.19 -4.39
CA SER A 98 -1.65 11.14 -5.47
C SER A 98 -0.51 12.09 -5.08
N PRO A 99 0.49 12.28 -5.97
CA PRO A 99 1.64 13.13 -5.69
C PRO A 99 1.29 14.56 -5.30
N SER A 100 0.19 15.10 -5.82
CA SER A 100 -0.32 16.44 -5.50
C SER A 100 -0.69 16.62 -4.01
N LEU A 101 -0.90 15.51 -3.30
CA LEU A 101 -1.29 15.51 -1.89
C LEU A 101 -0.14 15.08 -0.96
N HIS A 102 1.06 14.92 -1.49
CA HIS A 102 2.24 14.67 -0.67
C HIS A 102 2.63 15.91 0.15
N GLY A 103 3.23 15.72 1.32
CA GLY A 103 3.67 16.81 2.20
C GLY A 103 2.61 17.33 3.17
N PHE A 104 1.33 16.97 3.01
CA PHE A 104 0.24 17.39 3.91
C PHE A 104 0.02 16.43 5.10
N GLY A 105 0.89 15.46 5.30
CA GLY A 105 0.75 14.48 6.38
C GLY A 105 -0.24 13.35 6.10
N TYR A 106 -0.86 13.30 4.93
CA TYR A 106 -1.88 12.30 4.60
C TYR A 106 -1.33 10.87 4.54
N GLY A 107 -0.09 10.68 4.10
CA GLY A 107 0.56 9.38 4.15
C GLY A 107 0.67 8.82 5.58
N GLN A 108 0.94 9.68 6.56
CA GLN A 108 0.96 9.28 7.97
C GLN A 108 -0.45 8.92 8.49
N LYS A 109 -1.49 9.65 8.04
CA LYS A 109 -2.89 9.28 8.35
C LYS A 109 -3.26 7.92 7.76
N MET A 110 -2.81 7.62 6.53
CA MET A 110 -3.02 6.32 5.89
C MET A 110 -2.34 5.19 6.68
N LEU A 111 -1.11 5.38 7.12
CA LEU A 111 -0.40 4.39 7.93
C LEU A 111 -1.04 4.23 9.32
N PHE A 112 -1.54 5.31 9.92
CA PHE A 112 -2.28 5.23 11.16
C PHE A 112 -3.60 4.45 11.00
N HIS A 113 -4.29 4.59 9.87
CA HIS A 113 -5.46 3.78 9.54
C HIS A 113 -5.12 2.28 9.49
N ILE A 114 -4.00 1.92 8.85
CA ILE A 114 -3.50 0.53 8.82
C ILE A 114 -3.15 0.02 10.21
N TYR A 115 -2.52 0.86 11.04
CA TYR A 115 -2.26 0.53 12.45
C TYR A 115 -3.56 0.20 13.20
N GLN A 116 -4.61 1.02 13.05
CA GLN A 116 -5.92 0.77 13.65
C GLN A 116 -6.56 -0.54 13.15
N LYS A 117 -6.40 -0.87 11.85
CA LYS A 117 -6.87 -2.15 11.29
C LYS A 117 -6.13 -3.34 11.92
N ALA A 118 -4.81 -3.24 12.06
CA ALA A 118 -4.01 -4.30 12.69
C ALA A 118 -4.42 -4.50 14.17
N GLN A 119 -4.64 -3.42 14.91
CA GLN A 119 -5.15 -3.49 16.29
C GLN A 119 -6.51 -4.16 16.36
N ALA A 120 -7.47 -3.76 15.51
CA ALA A 120 -8.82 -4.33 15.47
C ALA A 120 -8.82 -5.82 15.13
N MET A 121 -7.82 -6.30 14.38
CA MET A 121 -7.62 -7.71 14.04
C MET A 121 -6.78 -8.47 15.07
N ASN A 122 -6.36 -7.84 16.18
CA ASN A 122 -5.44 -8.40 17.18
C ASN A 122 -4.12 -8.91 16.59
N LEU A 123 -3.61 -8.27 15.55
CA LEU A 123 -2.35 -8.62 14.93
C LEU A 123 -1.19 -7.99 15.69
N LYS A 124 -0.04 -8.66 15.68
CA LYS A 124 1.14 -8.26 16.47
C LYS A 124 2.11 -7.37 15.70
N GLN A 125 2.03 -7.37 14.39
CA GLN A 125 3.00 -6.74 13.53
C GLN A 125 2.35 -6.27 12.23
N ILE A 126 2.89 -5.21 11.63
CA ILE A 126 2.59 -4.81 10.26
C ILE A 126 3.86 -4.99 9.45
N ILE A 127 3.77 -5.64 8.28
CA ILE A 127 4.89 -5.87 7.37
C ILE A 127 4.54 -5.31 6.00
N LEU A 128 5.52 -4.70 5.35
CA LEU A 128 5.42 -4.22 3.98
C LEU A 128 6.71 -4.47 3.19
N ASN A 129 6.59 -4.46 1.89
CA ASN A 129 7.71 -4.44 0.97
C ASN A 129 7.85 -3.04 0.37
N VAL A 130 9.07 -2.59 0.19
CA VAL A 130 9.38 -1.32 -0.48
C VAL A 130 10.63 -1.45 -1.33
N ASN A 131 10.56 -0.99 -2.58
CA ASN A 131 11.73 -0.99 -3.45
C ASN A 131 12.87 -0.19 -2.80
N LYS A 132 14.10 -0.75 -2.81
CA LYS A 132 15.27 -0.12 -2.19
C LYS A 132 15.59 1.25 -2.76
N ARG A 133 15.18 1.53 -4.00
CA ARG A 133 15.35 2.83 -4.66
C ARG A 133 14.22 3.83 -4.35
N ASN A 134 13.15 3.39 -3.68
CA ASN A 134 12.06 4.26 -3.26
C ASN A 134 12.40 4.98 -1.94
N GLU A 135 13.34 5.89 -1.98
CA GLU A 135 13.80 6.64 -0.80
C GLU A 135 12.68 7.41 -0.10
N LYS A 136 11.73 7.98 -0.87
CA LYS A 136 10.59 8.72 -0.32
C LYS A 136 9.68 7.81 0.50
N GLY A 137 9.37 6.63 -0.02
CA GLY A 137 8.58 5.63 0.69
C GLY A 137 9.28 5.15 1.95
N ILE A 138 10.56 4.79 1.85
CA ILE A 138 11.37 4.34 3.00
C ILE A 138 11.37 5.40 4.11
N LYS A 139 11.59 6.68 3.76
CA LYS A 139 11.55 7.79 4.73
C LYS A 139 10.18 7.94 5.38
N ALA A 140 9.10 7.83 4.60
CA ALA A 140 7.73 7.93 5.13
C ALA A 140 7.41 6.79 6.12
N TYR A 141 7.76 5.55 5.78
CA TYR A 141 7.59 4.39 6.65
C TYR A 141 8.45 4.49 7.92
N SER A 142 9.74 4.87 7.77
CA SER A 142 10.64 5.05 8.91
C SER A 142 10.16 6.16 9.86
N ARG A 143 9.59 7.25 9.34
CA ARG A 143 8.99 8.32 10.15
C ARG A 143 7.80 7.82 10.98
N PHE A 144 7.02 6.88 10.45
CA PHE A 144 5.91 6.27 11.18
C PHE A 144 6.42 5.34 12.30
N GLY A 145 7.60 4.74 12.14
CA GLY A 145 8.21 3.83 13.09
C GLY A 145 8.54 2.45 12.52
N PHE A 146 8.33 2.22 11.23
CA PHE A 146 8.80 1.00 10.59
C PHE A 146 10.32 0.92 10.56
N ARG A 147 10.84 -0.30 10.65
CA ARG A 147 12.28 -0.61 10.55
C ARG A 147 12.51 -1.63 9.46
N ILE A 148 13.65 -1.54 8.79
CA ILE A 148 14.08 -2.60 7.87
C ILE A 148 14.40 -3.83 8.71
N ILE A 149 13.71 -4.94 8.42
CA ILE A 149 13.88 -6.22 9.11
C ILE A 149 14.52 -7.29 8.22
N ASP A 150 14.38 -7.15 6.89
CA ASP A 150 14.96 -8.07 5.91
C ASP A 150 15.02 -7.39 4.53
N SER A 151 15.50 -8.13 3.53
CA SER A 151 15.44 -7.75 2.12
C SER A 151 15.21 -8.96 1.24
N GLN A 152 14.59 -8.76 0.08
CA GLN A 152 14.35 -9.82 -0.87
C GLN A 152 14.47 -9.34 -2.31
N VAL A 153 14.86 -10.26 -3.18
CA VAL A 153 14.82 -10.07 -4.63
C VAL A 153 13.73 -10.96 -5.18
N ILE A 154 12.74 -10.35 -5.84
CA ILE A 154 11.60 -11.07 -6.40
C ILE A 154 11.72 -11.04 -7.92
N ASN A 155 11.72 -12.21 -8.56
CA ASN A 155 11.52 -12.29 -9.99
C ASN A 155 10.01 -12.15 -10.28
N PHE A 156 9.63 -11.01 -10.85
CA PHE A 156 8.24 -10.69 -11.11
C PHE A 156 7.73 -11.22 -12.47
N GLY A 157 8.60 -11.85 -13.24
CA GLY A 157 8.33 -12.36 -14.58
C GLY A 157 8.84 -11.43 -15.68
N SER A 158 8.87 -11.93 -16.92
CA SER A 158 9.35 -11.20 -18.10
C SER A 158 10.74 -10.56 -17.97
N GLY A 159 11.60 -11.12 -17.09
CA GLY A 159 12.93 -10.59 -16.83
C GLY A 159 12.95 -9.40 -15.85
N PHE A 160 11.81 -8.97 -15.33
CA PHE A 160 11.73 -7.89 -14.36
C PHE A 160 11.96 -8.40 -12.93
N VAL A 161 12.75 -7.65 -12.18
CA VAL A 161 13.15 -7.98 -10.82
C VAL A 161 12.79 -6.81 -9.91
N LEU A 162 12.22 -7.14 -8.74
CA LEU A 162 12.04 -6.21 -7.64
C LEU A 162 13.08 -6.49 -6.56
N ASP A 163 13.89 -5.50 -6.23
CA ASP A 163 14.85 -5.54 -5.13
C ASP A 163 14.31 -4.68 -3.98
N ASP A 164 13.69 -5.35 -3.01
CA ASP A 164 12.90 -4.70 -1.97
C ASP A 164 13.53 -4.89 -0.58
N TYR A 165 13.35 -3.88 0.28
CA TYR A 165 13.40 -4.07 1.72
C TYR A 165 12.06 -4.64 2.20
N ILE A 166 12.13 -5.50 3.23
CA ILE A 166 11.00 -5.83 4.07
C ILE A 166 11.09 -4.93 5.29
N MET A 167 10.04 -4.13 5.52
CA MET A 167 9.95 -3.27 6.69
C MET A 167 8.86 -3.77 7.63
N GLY A 168 9.11 -3.73 8.93
CA GLY A 168 8.20 -4.16 9.97
C GLY A 168 7.93 -3.06 11.00
N TYR A 169 6.71 -3.07 11.53
CA TYR A 169 6.28 -2.27 12.67
C TYR A 169 5.63 -3.19 13.70
N GLU A 170 6.14 -3.21 14.92
CA GLU A 170 5.56 -3.98 16.02
C GLU A 170 4.47 -3.15 16.69
N LEU A 171 3.28 -3.75 16.87
CA LEU A 171 2.22 -3.14 17.64
C LEU A 171 2.48 -3.35 19.14
N ASP A 172 2.33 -2.30 19.92
CA ASP A 172 2.37 -2.39 21.38
C ASP A 172 1.32 -3.41 21.83
N THR A 173 1.76 -4.46 22.50
CA THR A 173 0.84 -5.35 23.20
C THR A 173 0.24 -4.56 24.34
N VAL A 174 -1.05 -4.17 24.21
CA VAL A 174 -1.79 -3.64 25.35
C VAL A 174 -1.74 -4.73 26.42
N ALA A 175 -0.93 -4.53 27.44
CA ALA A 175 -0.96 -5.38 28.62
C ALA A 175 -2.35 -5.24 29.24
N HIS A 176 -3.12 -6.31 29.24
CA HIS A 176 -4.38 -6.44 29.98
C HIS A 176 -4.10 -6.75 31.44
#